data_d1cc1c413b0b6e8dd3052b5886360ade
#
_entry.id   d1cc1c413b0b6e8dd3052b5886360ade
#
_cell.length_a   1.000
_cell.length_b   1.000
_cell.length_c   1.000
_cell.angle_alpha   90.00
_cell.angle_beta   90.00
_cell.angle_gamma   90.00
#
_symmetry.space_group_name_H-M   'P 1'
#
loop_
_entity.id
_entity.type
_entity.pdbx_description
1 polymer ?
#
loop_
_entity_poly.entity_id
_entity_poly.type
_entity_poly.pdbx_seq_one_letter_code
_entity_poly.pdbx_strand_id
1 'polypeptide(L)'
;MKTSTKIKTFLIIFFIAVFAAIASRHFIGLHFKKKFSVRPAPGVIVNSVEKSLFYKSIETFGTAIAKNSKIYRVQASNIEGNFNIENRFVKKGDVIVNLKDGEKIIADFAGKLGKREIAQGVLGSESLIITLDDLKTVVIDIKVPENYVSILKAGLKAEITSSAYEKVFKGKIETISSRIDPSTRSILSRIIVDNSSFEIIPGQLMNVKVIYDETNLVGVPESAVTIQGNTAFVYTVEDDTAIKKNIQIGKRNFGKVSVLSGLNEGDIVITEGVSKVRDKAKIKIIAPK
;
A
#
# COMPACT_ATOMS: atom_id res chain seq x y z
N MET A 1 -34.06 -93.30 0.08
CA MET A 1 -33.67 -92.44 -1.07
C MET A 1 -34.29 -91.06 -1.13
N LYS A 2 -34.76 -90.47 0.00
CA LYS A 2 -35.36 -89.08 -0.06
C LYS A 2 -34.47 -87.93 0.48
N THR A 3 -33.30 -88.23 1.03
CA THR A 3 -32.36 -87.20 1.61
C THR A 3 -31.41 -86.60 0.57
N SER A 4 -31.03 -87.30 -0.46
CA SER A 4 -30.15 -86.81 -1.51
C SER A 4 -30.73 -85.67 -2.36
N THR A 5 -32.06 -85.73 -2.62
CA THR A 5 -32.73 -84.70 -3.44
C THR A 5 -32.85 -83.34 -2.66
N LYS A 6 -33.12 -83.44 -1.37
CA LYS A 6 -33.22 -82.22 -0.51
C LYS A 6 -31.89 -81.50 -0.38
N ILE A 7 -30.80 -82.21 -0.31
CA ILE A 7 -29.42 -81.64 -0.26
C ILE A 7 -29.03 -80.99 -1.60
N LYS A 8 -29.37 -81.65 -2.72
CA LYS A 8 -29.13 -81.03 -4.06
C LYS A 8 -29.93 -79.73 -4.26
N THR A 9 -31.19 -79.70 -3.84
CA THR A 9 -32.03 -78.50 -3.94
C THR A 9 -31.47 -77.38 -3.04
N PHE A 10 -31.05 -77.67 -1.82
CA PHE A 10 -30.43 -76.72 -0.93
C PHE A 10 -29.14 -76.13 -1.49
N LEU A 11 -28.24 -76.95 -2.06
CA LEU A 11 -27.03 -76.50 -2.71
C LEU A 11 -27.31 -75.58 -3.92
N ILE A 12 -28.32 -75.90 -4.73
CA ILE A 12 -28.69 -75.06 -5.89
C ILE A 12 -29.21 -73.69 -5.42
N ILE A 13 -30.06 -73.65 -4.41
CA ILE A 13 -30.56 -72.41 -3.83
C ILE A 13 -29.43 -71.58 -3.21
N PHE A 14 -28.51 -72.25 -2.51
CA PHE A 14 -27.33 -71.60 -1.94
C PHE A 14 -26.44 -70.93 -3.02
N PHE A 15 -26.14 -71.69 -4.09
CA PHE A 15 -25.34 -71.11 -5.20
C PHE A 15 -26.04 -69.99 -5.94
N ILE A 16 -27.39 -70.07 -6.12
CA ILE A 16 -28.19 -68.98 -6.69
C ILE A 16 -28.14 -67.74 -5.79
N ALA A 17 -28.26 -67.92 -4.47
CA ALA A 17 -28.17 -66.80 -3.52
C ALA A 17 -26.78 -66.13 -3.50
N VAL A 18 -25.71 -66.95 -3.54
CA VAL A 18 -24.34 -66.44 -3.64
C VAL A 18 -24.08 -65.71 -4.95
N PHE A 19 -24.59 -66.26 -6.06
CA PHE A 19 -24.50 -65.60 -7.36
C PHE A 19 -25.28 -64.28 -7.41
N ALA A 20 -26.48 -64.27 -6.87
CA ALA A 20 -27.28 -63.05 -6.77
C ALA A 20 -26.58 -61.96 -5.87
N ALA A 21 -25.95 -62.37 -4.77
CA ALA A 21 -25.19 -61.51 -3.90
C ALA A 21 -23.96 -60.91 -4.61
N ILE A 22 -23.23 -61.71 -5.40
CA ILE A 22 -22.07 -61.27 -6.19
C ILE A 22 -22.52 -60.32 -7.33
N ALA A 23 -23.60 -60.68 -8.03
CA ALA A 23 -24.17 -59.86 -9.09
C ALA A 23 -24.68 -58.49 -8.55
N SER A 24 -25.40 -58.49 -7.45
CA SER A 24 -25.90 -57.27 -6.80
C SER A 24 -24.73 -56.35 -6.37
N ARG A 25 -23.69 -56.92 -5.77
CA ARG A 25 -22.48 -56.17 -5.38
C ARG A 25 -21.76 -55.59 -6.60
N HIS A 26 -21.72 -56.31 -7.72
CA HIS A 26 -21.12 -55.83 -8.97
C HIS A 26 -21.95 -54.67 -9.56
N PHE A 27 -23.30 -54.79 -9.64
CA PHE A 27 -24.18 -53.77 -10.14
C PHE A 27 -24.19 -52.51 -9.26
N ILE A 28 -24.22 -52.70 -7.92
CA ILE A 28 -24.11 -51.60 -6.97
C ILE A 28 -22.76 -50.89 -7.15
N GLY A 29 -21.67 -51.64 -7.29
CA GLY A 29 -20.33 -51.06 -7.54
C GLY A 29 -20.25 -50.23 -8.84
N LEU A 30 -20.88 -50.73 -9.91
CA LEU A 30 -20.95 -49.99 -11.19
C LEU A 30 -21.83 -48.72 -11.06
N HIS A 31 -22.94 -48.81 -10.36
CA HIS A 31 -23.83 -47.65 -10.12
C HIS A 31 -23.15 -46.58 -9.30
N PHE A 32 -22.47 -46.93 -8.23
CA PHE A 32 -21.67 -46.01 -7.41
C PHE A 32 -20.50 -45.43 -8.18
N LYS A 33 -19.75 -46.22 -8.94
CA LYS A 33 -18.69 -45.71 -9.83
C LYS A 33 -19.24 -44.64 -10.79
N LYS A 34 -20.38 -44.87 -11.42
CA LYS A 34 -20.95 -43.95 -12.38
C LYS A 34 -21.45 -42.65 -11.73
N LYS A 35 -22.01 -42.74 -10.51
CA LYS A 35 -22.58 -41.59 -9.78
C LYS A 35 -21.52 -40.72 -9.09
N PHE A 36 -20.40 -41.28 -8.67
CA PHE A 36 -19.33 -40.59 -7.92
C PHE A 36 -18.04 -40.39 -8.74
N SER A 37 -17.98 -40.84 -10.00
CA SER A 37 -16.79 -40.62 -10.85
C SER A 37 -16.73 -39.21 -11.45
N VAL A 38 -17.86 -38.50 -11.56
CA VAL A 38 -17.89 -37.13 -12.08
C VAL A 38 -17.88 -36.18 -10.87
N ARG A 39 -16.70 -35.71 -10.50
CA ARG A 39 -16.61 -34.61 -9.56
C ARG A 39 -17.25 -33.37 -10.21
N PRO A 40 -18.16 -32.67 -9.52
CA PRO A 40 -18.70 -31.43 -10.06
C PRO A 40 -17.57 -30.43 -10.34
N ALA A 41 -17.68 -29.71 -11.42
CA ALA A 41 -16.71 -28.69 -11.77
C ALA A 41 -16.59 -27.66 -10.62
N PRO A 42 -15.37 -27.37 -10.14
CA PRO A 42 -15.19 -26.43 -9.04
C PRO A 42 -15.67 -25.05 -9.45
N GLY A 43 -16.39 -24.37 -8.55
CA GLY A 43 -16.75 -22.97 -8.71
C GLY A 43 -15.52 -22.08 -8.51
N VAL A 44 -15.32 -21.14 -9.40
CA VAL A 44 -14.20 -20.19 -9.39
C VAL A 44 -14.68 -18.78 -9.69
N ILE A 45 -13.98 -17.79 -9.14
CA ILE A 45 -14.15 -16.38 -9.51
C ILE A 45 -13.02 -16.01 -10.46
N VAL A 46 -13.33 -15.21 -11.46
CA VAL A 46 -12.41 -14.80 -12.52
C VAL A 46 -12.35 -13.28 -12.61
N ASN A 47 -11.22 -12.75 -13.03
CA ASN A 47 -11.04 -11.33 -13.34
C ASN A 47 -10.38 -11.19 -14.72
N SER A 48 -10.72 -10.12 -15.42
CA SER A 48 -10.00 -9.71 -16.61
C SER A 48 -8.65 -9.13 -16.24
N VAL A 49 -7.65 -9.44 -17.04
CA VAL A 49 -6.30 -8.91 -16.92
C VAL A 49 -6.26 -7.50 -17.54
N GLU A 50 -5.85 -6.53 -16.74
CA GLU A 50 -5.79 -5.12 -17.12
C GLU A 50 -4.41 -4.54 -16.87
N LYS A 51 -4.07 -3.47 -17.60
CA LYS A 51 -2.88 -2.67 -17.25
C LYS A 51 -3.13 -1.89 -15.97
N SER A 52 -2.14 -1.89 -15.11
CA SER A 52 -2.12 -1.14 -13.87
C SER A 52 -0.76 -0.45 -13.70
N LEU A 53 -0.76 0.63 -12.95
CA LEU A 53 0.47 1.34 -12.62
C LEU A 53 1.22 0.57 -11.53
N PHE A 54 2.47 0.21 -11.84
CA PHE A 54 3.41 -0.39 -10.90
C PHE A 54 4.59 0.55 -10.70
N TYR A 55 5.09 0.61 -9.47
CA TYR A 55 6.24 1.43 -9.12
C TYR A 55 7.10 0.75 -8.06
N LYS A 56 8.29 1.29 -7.85
CA LYS A 56 9.13 1.02 -6.67
C LYS A 56 9.06 2.21 -5.74
N SER A 57 9.31 2.02 -4.46
CA SER A 57 9.32 3.10 -3.48
C SER A 57 10.52 3.02 -2.55
N ILE A 58 10.93 4.20 -2.08
CA ILE A 58 11.85 4.36 -0.95
C ILE A 58 11.00 4.82 0.21
N GLU A 59 10.96 4.03 1.29
CA GLU A 59 10.24 4.38 2.51
C GLU A 59 11.22 4.95 3.53
N THR A 60 10.89 6.12 4.04
CA THR A 60 11.68 6.85 5.02
C THR A 60 10.78 7.74 5.86
N PHE A 61 11.35 8.49 6.76
CA PHE A 61 10.63 9.49 7.54
C PHE A 61 11.40 10.82 7.53
N GLY A 62 10.70 11.89 7.84
CA GLY A 62 11.27 13.22 7.93
C GLY A 62 10.46 14.14 8.83
N THR A 63 11.01 15.28 9.12
CA THR A 63 10.35 16.31 9.92
C THR A 63 9.79 17.39 9.02
N ALA A 64 8.53 17.74 9.22
CA ALA A 64 7.90 18.86 8.53
C ALA A 64 8.47 20.18 9.07
N ILE A 65 8.81 21.09 8.17
CA ILE A 65 9.30 22.44 8.49
C ILE A 65 8.53 23.46 7.66
N ALA A 66 8.30 24.65 8.22
CA ALA A 66 7.74 25.75 7.42
C ALA A 66 8.68 26.09 6.26
N LYS A 67 8.14 26.39 5.08
CA LYS A 67 8.96 26.80 3.93
C LYS A 67 9.82 28.02 4.23
N ASN A 68 9.21 29.02 4.85
CA ASN A 68 9.88 30.21 5.37
C ASN A 68 9.55 30.33 6.84
N SER A 69 10.58 30.53 7.66
CA SER A 69 10.43 30.75 9.09
C SER A 69 11.34 31.90 9.53
N LYS A 70 10.81 32.83 10.31
CA LYS A 70 11.58 33.91 10.93
C LYS A 70 11.30 33.98 12.41
N ILE A 71 12.34 34.21 13.16
CA ILE A 71 12.30 34.32 14.62
C ILE A 71 12.62 35.78 14.99
N TYR A 72 11.74 36.39 15.72
CA TYR A 72 11.93 37.70 16.34
C TYR A 72 12.15 37.50 17.82
N ARG A 73 13.18 38.16 18.38
CA ARG A 73 13.46 38.16 19.83
C ARG A 73 13.18 39.54 20.35
N VAL A 74 12.34 39.64 21.34
CA VAL A 74 11.89 40.92 21.93
C VAL A 74 11.96 40.84 23.43
N GLN A 75 12.46 41.86 24.08
CA GLN A 75 12.33 41.97 25.55
C GLN A 75 10.86 42.23 25.90
N ALA A 76 10.27 41.40 26.73
CA ALA A 76 8.88 41.51 27.11
C ALA A 76 8.56 42.87 27.76
N SER A 77 9.53 43.42 28.52
CA SER A 77 9.43 44.76 29.13
C SER A 77 9.35 45.90 28.12
N ASN A 78 9.84 45.73 26.89
CA ASN A 78 9.84 46.77 25.84
C ASN A 78 8.59 46.70 24.94
N ILE A 79 7.68 45.77 25.18
CA ILE A 79 6.43 45.68 24.38
C ILE A 79 5.43 46.71 24.88
N GLU A 80 4.80 47.43 23.95
CA GLU A 80 3.72 48.38 24.24
C GLU A 80 2.38 47.64 24.25
N GLY A 81 1.63 47.79 25.37
CA GLY A 81 0.27 47.31 25.52
C GLY A 81 0.14 45.80 25.76
N ASN A 82 -1.11 45.31 25.71
CA ASN A 82 -1.42 43.88 25.84
C ASN A 82 -1.15 43.16 24.53
N PHE A 83 -0.33 42.09 24.60
CA PHE A 83 0.21 41.42 23.47
C PHE A 83 -0.32 39.97 23.35
N ASN A 84 -1.24 39.73 22.39
CA ASN A 84 -1.72 38.40 22.06
C ASN A 84 -1.44 38.11 20.59
N ILE A 85 -0.50 37.18 20.33
CA ILE A 85 -0.07 36.81 18.99
C ILE A 85 -0.39 35.35 18.63
N GLU A 86 -0.84 34.59 19.60
CA GLU A 86 -1.02 33.14 19.39
C GLU A 86 -2.00 32.88 18.26
N ASN A 87 -1.55 32.04 17.32
CA ASN A 87 -2.35 31.62 16.17
C ASN A 87 -2.83 32.70 15.20
N ARG A 88 -2.30 33.96 15.29
CA ARG A 88 -2.68 35.04 14.40
C ARG A 88 -2.03 34.88 13.02
N PHE A 89 -2.83 34.99 11.96
CA PHE A 89 -2.32 35.15 10.60
C PHE A 89 -2.03 36.63 10.31
N VAL A 90 -0.88 36.88 9.67
CA VAL A 90 -0.44 38.22 9.25
C VAL A 90 -0.07 38.20 7.78
N LYS A 91 -0.23 39.34 7.13
CA LYS A 91 0.24 39.61 5.77
C LYS A 91 1.63 40.26 5.84
N LYS A 92 2.36 40.23 4.75
CA LYS A 92 3.61 40.97 4.62
C LYS A 92 3.34 42.45 4.87
N GLY A 93 4.13 43.07 5.77
CA GLY A 93 4.01 44.48 6.15
C GLY A 93 3.09 44.73 7.34
N ASP A 94 2.34 43.74 7.81
CA ASP A 94 1.51 43.92 9.02
C ASP A 94 2.38 44.12 10.26
N VAL A 95 1.95 44.98 11.19
CA VAL A 95 2.61 45.16 12.47
C VAL A 95 2.36 43.97 13.38
N ILE A 96 3.42 43.33 13.79
CA ILE A 96 3.41 42.20 14.73
C ILE A 96 3.36 42.74 16.16
N VAL A 97 4.26 43.68 16.50
CA VAL A 97 4.45 44.25 17.83
C VAL A 97 4.82 45.71 17.71
N ASN A 98 4.24 46.57 18.57
CA ASN A 98 4.74 47.91 18.83
C ASN A 98 5.68 47.87 20.06
N LEU A 99 6.79 48.59 19.97
CA LEU A 99 7.75 48.74 21.05
C LEU A 99 7.61 50.13 21.71
N LYS A 100 7.96 50.20 23.00
CA LYS A 100 7.86 51.42 23.80
C LYS A 100 8.77 52.58 23.33
N ASP A 101 9.85 52.24 22.62
CA ASP A 101 10.76 53.18 21.96
C ASP A 101 10.20 53.78 20.65
N GLY A 102 9.01 53.34 20.24
CA GLY A 102 8.35 53.78 19.01
C GLY A 102 8.70 52.90 17.78
N GLU A 103 9.58 51.94 17.92
CA GLU A 103 9.87 50.97 16.86
C GLU A 103 8.71 49.99 16.69
N LYS A 104 8.62 49.41 15.50
CA LYS A 104 7.61 48.39 15.16
C LYS A 104 8.26 47.19 14.55
N ILE A 105 7.88 46.03 15.04
CA ILE A 105 8.24 44.75 14.37
C ILE A 105 7.15 44.49 13.35
N ILE A 106 7.57 44.36 12.09
CA ILE A 106 6.67 44.11 10.95
C ILE A 106 6.92 42.71 10.35
N ALA A 107 5.89 42.12 9.78
CA ALA A 107 5.97 40.81 9.12
C ALA A 107 6.70 40.91 7.77
N ASP A 108 7.77 40.16 7.59
CA ASP A 108 8.55 40.13 6.32
C ASP A 108 7.81 39.40 5.21
N PHE A 109 6.94 38.48 5.57
CA PHE A 109 6.11 37.69 4.66
C PHE A 109 4.79 37.33 5.33
N ALA A 110 3.84 36.81 4.54
CA ALA A 110 2.56 36.36 5.06
C ALA A 110 2.72 35.02 5.76
N GLY A 111 2.19 34.86 6.97
CA GLY A 111 2.34 33.61 7.72
C GLY A 111 1.53 33.62 9.01
N LYS A 112 1.73 32.58 9.79
CA LYS A 112 1.12 32.40 11.09
C LYS A 112 2.13 32.69 12.19
N LEU A 113 1.69 33.47 13.16
CA LEU A 113 2.51 33.81 14.33
C LEU A 113 2.39 32.71 15.39
N GLY A 114 3.53 32.34 15.96
CA GLY A 114 3.66 31.52 17.16
C GLY A 114 4.36 32.30 18.26
N LYS A 115 4.08 31.97 19.51
CA LYS A 115 4.72 32.53 20.68
C LYS A 115 5.47 31.45 21.43
N ARG A 116 6.70 31.75 21.83
CA ARG A 116 7.47 30.92 22.74
C ARG A 116 8.08 31.81 23.83
N GLU A 117 7.71 31.54 25.06
CA GLU A 117 8.35 32.15 26.22
C GLU A 117 9.64 31.40 26.56
N ILE A 118 10.74 32.12 26.75
CA ILE A 118 11.96 31.54 27.28
C ILE A 118 11.84 31.60 28.82
N ALA A 119 12.07 30.45 29.46
CA ALA A 119 12.10 30.39 30.92
C ALA A 119 13.11 31.41 31.48
N GLN A 120 12.71 32.11 32.53
CA GLN A 120 13.57 33.03 33.26
C GLN A 120 14.89 32.36 33.63
N GLY A 121 16.01 33.03 33.41
CA GLY A 121 17.33 32.59 33.85
C GLY A 121 18.29 32.10 32.78
N VAL A 122 17.84 31.73 31.59
CA VAL A 122 18.76 31.24 30.54
C VAL A 122 19.48 32.35 29.77
N LEU A 123 18.91 33.58 29.73
CA LEU A 123 19.50 34.75 29.07
C LEU A 123 19.43 36.03 29.91
N GLY A 124 19.17 35.96 31.21
CA GLY A 124 19.19 37.11 32.13
C GLY A 124 18.07 38.16 31.94
N SER A 125 17.11 37.95 31.06
CA SER A 125 15.96 38.82 30.85
C SER A 125 14.76 38.05 30.36
N GLU A 126 13.55 38.55 30.65
CA GLU A 126 12.29 38.04 30.08
C GLU A 126 12.24 38.26 28.58
N SER A 127 12.82 37.39 27.81
CA SER A 127 12.81 37.45 26.35
C SER A 127 11.64 36.68 25.78
N LEU A 128 10.88 37.31 24.93
CA LEU A 128 9.82 36.69 24.16
C LEU A 128 10.35 36.32 22.78
N ILE A 129 10.15 35.08 22.41
CA ILE A 129 10.40 34.60 21.05
C ILE A 129 9.07 34.54 20.29
N ILE A 130 9.02 35.28 19.18
CA ILE A 130 7.92 35.26 18.22
C ILE A 130 8.40 34.55 16.98
N THR A 131 7.68 33.53 16.52
CA THR A 131 7.93 32.88 15.23
C THR A 131 6.91 33.37 14.22
N LEU A 132 7.37 33.59 13.00
CA LEU A 132 6.53 33.82 11.83
C LEU A 132 6.80 32.68 10.85
N ASP A 133 5.82 31.84 10.61
CA ASP A 133 5.93 30.64 9.79
C ASP A 133 4.98 30.71 8.58
N ASP A 134 5.53 30.56 7.37
CA ASP A 134 4.75 30.33 6.16
C ASP A 134 4.29 28.87 6.15
N LEU A 135 3.08 28.64 6.62
CA LEU A 135 2.49 27.30 6.72
C LEU A 135 1.74 26.84 5.46
N LYS A 136 1.53 27.74 4.47
CA LYS A 136 0.82 27.39 3.25
C LYS A 136 1.56 26.32 2.44
N THR A 137 2.86 26.35 2.53
CA THR A 137 3.74 25.34 1.95
C THR A 137 4.67 24.83 3.04
N VAL A 138 4.72 23.54 3.23
CA VAL A 138 5.69 22.90 4.13
C VAL A 138 6.72 22.14 3.32
N VAL A 139 7.90 22.01 3.88
CA VAL A 139 8.93 21.14 3.35
C VAL A 139 9.24 20.05 4.36
N ILE A 140 9.60 18.87 3.87
CA ILE A 140 9.94 17.72 4.69
C ILE A 140 11.36 17.32 4.34
N ASP A 141 12.25 17.45 5.31
CA ASP A 141 13.63 17.02 5.17
C ASP A 141 13.72 15.53 5.50
N ILE A 142 14.11 14.73 4.50
CA ILE A 142 14.27 13.29 4.60
C ILE A 142 15.74 12.89 4.42
N LYS A 143 16.13 11.79 5.08
CA LYS A 143 17.42 11.15 4.85
C LYS A 143 17.21 9.90 4.01
N VAL A 144 17.84 9.85 2.85
CA VAL A 144 17.75 8.72 1.91
C VAL A 144 19.09 7.97 1.91
N PRO A 145 19.10 6.63 2.09
CA PRO A 145 20.33 5.84 2.06
C PRO A 145 21.12 6.00 0.76
N GLU A 146 22.45 5.96 0.83
CA GLU A 146 23.36 6.23 -0.31
C GLU A 146 23.18 5.27 -1.49
N ASN A 147 22.68 4.05 -1.26
CA ASN A 147 22.39 3.08 -2.33
C ASN A 147 21.29 3.52 -3.29
N TYR A 148 20.50 4.53 -2.94
CA TYR A 148 19.47 5.11 -3.81
C TYR A 148 19.91 6.38 -4.55
N VAL A 149 21.16 6.83 -4.37
CA VAL A 149 21.65 8.10 -4.96
C VAL A 149 21.47 8.16 -6.47
N SER A 150 21.74 7.05 -7.19
CA SER A 150 21.57 6.98 -8.65
C SER A 150 20.12 7.12 -9.13
N ILE A 151 19.16 6.90 -8.24
CA ILE A 151 17.72 6.94 -8.53
C ILE A 151 17.14 8.30 -8.16
N LEU A 152 17.71 8.96 -7.14
CA LEU A 152 17.22 10.23 -6.65
C LEU A 152 17.37 11.33 -7.70
N LYS A 153 16.26 12.04 -7.95
CA LYS A 153 16.23 13.23 -8.78
C LYS A 153 15.09 14.16 -8.34
N ALA A 154 15.25 15.44 -8.58
CA ALA A 154 14.19 16.42 -8.36
C ALA A 154 12.95 16.06 -9.19
N GLY A 155 11.78 16.33 -8.65
CA GLY A 155 10.49 16.02 -9.27
C GLY A 155 9.94 14.62 -8.98
N LEU A 156 10.68 13.70 -8.35
CA LEU A 156 10.12 12.42 -7.90
C LEU A 156 8.93 12.66 -6.98
N LYS A 157 7.84 11.97 -7.23
CA LYS A 157 6.61 12.04 -6.42
C LYS A 157 6.84 11.41 -5.04
N ALA A 158 6.19 11.97 -4.05
CA ALA A 158 6.18 11.42 -2.71
C ALA A 158 4.75 11.37 -2.16
N GLU A 159 4.42 10.28 -1.51
CA GLU A 159 3.25 10.13 -0.66
C GLU A 159 3.68 10.29 0.78
N ILE A 160 2.96 11.13 1.52
CA ILE A 160 3.31 11.53 2.88
C ILE A 160 2.13 11.20 3.78
N THR A 161 2.39 10.53 4.89
CA THR A 161 1.39 10.19 5.90
C THR A 161 1.89 10.57 7.29
N SER A 162 0.96 10.78 8.20
CA SER A 162 1.24 11.03 9.62
C SER A 162 0.34 10.15 10.47
N SER A 163 0.81 9.76 11.64
CA SER A 163 -0.02 9.06 12.63
C SER A 163 -1.18 9.93 13.17
N ALA A 164 -1.12 11.25 12.96
CA ALA A 164 -2.16 12.17 13.40
C ALA A 164 -3.35 12.27 12.43
N TYR A 165 -3.19 11.83 11.18
CA TYR A 165 -4.21 12.01 10.13
C TYR A 165 -4.30 10.75 9.27
N GLU A 166 -5.53 10.32 8.95
CA GLU A 166 -5.80 9.21 8.01
C GLU A 166 -5.69 9.64 6.52
N LYS A 167 -5.02 10.75 6.26
CA LYS A 167 -4.93 11.36 4.93
C LYS A 167 -3.53 11.17 4.35
N VAL A 168 -3.47 10.95 3.04
CA VAL A 168 -2.22 10.95 2.28
C VAL A 168 -2.03 12.32 1.65
N PHE A 169 -0.95 12.99 2.03
CA PHE A 169 -0.51 14.23 1.40
C PHE A 169 0.41 13.89 0.22
N LYS A 170 0.34 14.70 -0.83
CA LYS A 170 1.17 14.51 -2.02
C LYS A 170 2.25 15.59 -2.07
N GLY A 171 3.47 15.16 -2.32
CA GLY A 171 4.62 16.06 -2.48
C GLY A 171 5.52 15.61 -3.61
N LYS A 172 6.60 16.34 -3.80
CA LYS A 172 7.66 15.99 -4.75
C LYS A 172 9.02 16.40 -4.18
N ILE A 173 10.08 15.68 -4.58
CA ILE A 173 11.44 16.08 -4.25
C ILE A 173 11.72 17.43 -4.92
N GLU A 174 12.07 18.43 -4.12
CA GLU A 174 12.45 19.77 -4.56
C GLU A 174 13.96 19.87 -4.72
N THR A 175 14.71 19.48 -3.69
CA THR A 175 16.18 19.55 -3.69
C THR A 175 16.80 18.30 -3.11
N ILE A 176 18.02 18.03 -3.55
CA ILE A 176 18.86 16.93 -3.09
C ILE A 176 20.23 17.53 -2.73
N SER A 177 20.76 17.19 -1.57
CA SER A 177 22.09 17.63 -1.16
C SER A 177 23.16 17.14 -2.15
N SER A 178 24.19 17.93 -2.35
CA SER A 178 25.36 17.54 -3.13
C SER A 178 26.35 16.65 -2.36
N ARG A 179 26.06 16.34 -1.10
CA ARG A 179 26.96 15.57 -0.22
C ARG A 179 26.21 14.49 0.51
N ILE A 180 26.87 13.34 0.67
CA ILE A 180 26.44 12.25 1.54
C ILE A 180 27.00 12.52 2.94
N ASP A 181 26.20 12.36 3.96
CA ASP A 181 26.64 12.36 5.34
C ASP A 181 27.38 11.04 5.65
N PRO A 182 28.69 11.08 5.94
CA PRO A 182 29.47 9.86 6.14
C PRO A 182 29.12 9.14 7.45
N SER A 183 28.52 9.83 8.42
CA SER A 183 28.12 9.22 9.70
C SER A 183 26.86 8.39 9.58
N THR A 184 25.91 8.85 8.77
CA THR A 184 24.60 8.20 8.59
C THR A 184 24.50 7.44 7.26
N ARG A 185 25.50 7.56 6.37
CA ARG A 185 25.48 7.00 5.02
C ARG A 185 24.20 7.34 4.26
N SER A 186 23.77 8.59 4.38
CA SER A 186 22.55 9.07 3.76
C SER A 186 22.74 10.43 3.08
N ILE A 187 21.86 10.71 2.13
CA ILE A 187 21.78 12.00 1.44
C ILE A 187 20.52 12.73 1.91
N LEU A 188 20.70 14.00 2.28
CA LEU A 188 19.58 14.86 2.65
C LEU A 188 18.81 15.24 1.39
N SER A 189 17.50 15.03 1.40
CA SER A 189 16.60 15.42 0.32
C SER A 189 15.41 16.16 0.91
N ARG A 190 14.93 17.16 0.22
CA ARG A 190 13.83 18.01 0.64
C ARG A 190 12.62 17.78 -0.26
N ILE A 191 11.48 17.52 0.37
CA ILE A 191 10.19 17.35 -0.30
C ILE A 191 9.36 18.59 -0.04
N ILE A 192 8.77 19.14 -1.10
CA ILE A 192 7.82 20.24 -0.99
C ILE A 192 6.38 19.70 -1.02
N VAL A 193 5.54 20.19 -0.12
CA VAL A 193 4.15 19.77 0.07
C VAL A 193 3.24 21.00 0.13
N ASP A 194 2.15 20.96 -0.61
CA ASP A 194 1.07 21.95 -0.44
C ASP A 194 0.30 21.66 0.86
N ASN A 195 0.25 22.66 1.74
CA ASN A 195 -0.42 22.60 3.03
C ASN A 195 -1.50 23.69 3.14
N SER A 196 -2.21 23.95 2.05
CA SER A 196 -3.26 24.99 2.00
C SER A 196 -4.38 24.77 3.02
N SER A 197 -4.56 23.53 3.50
CA SER A 197 -5.48 23.17 4.60
C SER A 197 -4.91 23.43 5.99
N PHE A 198 -3.62 23.77 6.12
CA PHE A 198 -2.91 24.01 7.39
C PHE A 198 -2.93 22.81 8.36
N GLU A 199 -3.07 21.61 7.83
CA GLU A 199 -3.12 20.38 8.64
C GLU A 199 -1.74 19.93 9.11
N ILE A 200 -0.71 20.12 8.27
CA ILE A 200 0.67 19.77 8.63
C ILE A 200 1.26 20.89 9.46
N ILE A 201 1.69 20.57 10.67
CA ILE A 201 2.29 21.50 11.61
C ILE A 201 3.82 21.30 11.60
N PRO A 202 4.63 22.38 11.52
CA PRO A 202 6.08 22.28 11.66
C PRO A 202 6.50 21.54 12.93
N GLY A 203 7.49 20.69 12.83
CA GLY A 203 7.93 19.80 13.91
C GLY A 203 7.31 18.41 13.87
N GLN A 204 6.26 18.19 13.08
CA GLN A 204 5.62 16.88 12.95
C GLN A 204 6.54 15.87 12.26
N LEU A 205 6.55 14.63 12.78
CA LEU A 205 7.16 13.48 12.10
C LEU A 205 6.21 12.98 11.02
N MET A 206 6.72 12.86 9.81
CA MET A 206 5.99 12.39 8.64
C MET A 206 6.64 11.12 8.09
N ASN A 207 5.82 10.12 7.79
CA ASN A 207 6.25 8.97 7.00
C ASN A 207 6.21 9.33 5.53
N VAL A 208 7.24 9.00 4.80
CA VAL A 208 7.43 9.39 3.39
C VAL A 208 7.71 8.18 2.53
N LYS A 209 6.95 8.04 1.46
CA LYS A 209 7.15 7.06 0.40
C LYS A 209 7.51 7.81 -0.88
N VAL A 210 8.79 7.81 -1.26
CA VAL A 210 9.26 8.38 -2.53
C VAL A 210 9.07 7.36 -3.64
N ILE A 211 8.32 7.70 -4.67
CA ILE A 211 7.93 6.82 -5.77
C ILE A 211 8.92 6.98 -6.93
N TYR A 212 9.38 5.86 -7.45
CA TYR A 212 10.25 5.83 -8.62
C TYR A 212 9.97 4.60 -9.49
N ASP A 213 10.52 4.57 -10.72
CA ASP A 213 10.37 3.46 -11.67
C ASP A 213 8.90 3.11 -11.94
N GLU A 214 8.07 4.17 -12.17
CA GLU A 214 6.65 4.00 -12.51
C GLU A 214 6.52 3.41 -13.91
N THR A 215 5.75 2.34 -14.05
CA THR A 215 5.53 1.64 -15.34
C THR A 215 4.12 1.07 -15.38
N ASN A 216 3.41 1.27 -16.49
CA ASN A 216 2.14 0.60 -16.75
C ASN A 216 2.43 -0.79 -17.30
N LEU A 217 2.05 -1.82 -16.56
CA LEU A 217 2.26 -3.22 -16.90
C LEU A 217 0.95 -3.99 -16.74
N VAL A 218 0.85 -5.10 -17.45
CA VAL A 218 -0.20 -6.09 -17.23
C VAL A 218 -0.15 -6.53 -15.76
N GLY A 219 -1.29 -6.50 -15.08
CA GLY A 219 -1.41 -6.80 -13.66
C GLY A 219 -2.48 -7.83 -13.37
N VAL A 220 -2.19 -8.73 -12.45
CA VAL A 220 -3.14 -9.71 -11.91
C VAL A 220 -3.22 -9.59 -10.40
N PRO A 221 -4.38 -9.88 -9.77
CA PRO A 221 -4.46 -10.00 -8.32
C PRO A 221 -3.45 -11.03 -7.79
N GLU A 222 -2.83 -10.77 -6.65
CA GLU A 222 -1.88 -11.71 -6.02
C GLU A 222 -2.50 -13.08 -5.76
N SER A 223 -3.80 -13.12 -5.48
CA SER A 223 -4.57 -14.36 -5.26
C SER A 223 -4.64 -15.28 -6.49
N ALA A 224 -4.46 -14.73 -7.69
CA ALA A 224 -4.43 -15.51 -8.93
C ALA A 224 -3.10 -16.23 -9.16
N VAL A 225 -2.01 -15.74 -8.54
CA VAL A 225 -0.66 -16.23 -8.79
C VAL A 225 -0.33 -17.40 -7.88
N THR A 226 0.07 -18.51 -8.48
CA THR A 226 0.59 -19.66 -7.76
C THR A 226 2.08 -19.80 -8.02
N ILE A 227 2.87 -19.99 -6.96
CA ILE A 227 4.31 -20.23 -7.05
C ILE A 227 4.58 -21.68 -6.69
N GLN A 228 5.29 -22.39 -7.58
CA GLN A 228 5.71 -23.76 -7.39
C GLN A 228 7.20 -23.89 -7.69
N GLY A 229 8.01 -24.05 -6.64
CA GLY A 229 9.46 -23.96 -6.76
C GLY A 229 9.87 -22.58 -7.27
N ASN A 230 10.58 -22.53 -8.38
CA ASN A 230 11.04 -21.29 -9.02
C ASN A 230 10.11 -20.79 -10.15
N THR A 231 8.94 -21.41 -10.32
CA THR A 231 8.02 -21.08 -11.43
C THR A 231 6.76 -20.46 -10.87
N ALA A 232 6.36 -19.31 -11.42
CA ALA A 232 5.07 -18.71 -11.19
C ALA A 232 4.12 -19.05 -12.34
N PHE A 233 2.86 -19.31 -12.01
CA PHE A 233 1.82 -19.57 -13.00
C PHE A 233 0.47 -19.04 -12.53
N VAL A 234 -0.43 -18.89 -13.48
CA VAL A 234 -1.86 -18.60 -13.27
C VAL A 234 -2.70 -19.62 -14.02
N TYR A 235 -3.98 -19.70 -13.69
CA TYR A 235 -4.95 -20.39 -14.53
C TYR A 235 -5.75 -19.35 -15.33
N THR A 236 -5.68 -19.44 -16.65
CA THR A 236 -6.60 -18.72 -17.55
C THR A 236 -7.82 -19.56 -17.85
N VAL A 237 -8.87 -18.95 -18.36
CA VAL A 237 -10.12 -19.63 -18.72
C VAL A 237 -10.31 -19.59 -20.21
N GLU A 238 -10.47 -20.76 -20.82
CA GLU A 238 -10.82 -20.96 -22.24
C GLU A 238 -11.95 -22.00 -22.29
N ASP A 239 -13.10 -21.66 -22.86
CA ASP A 239 -14.27 -22.53 -23.02
C ASP A 239 -14.66 -23.34 -21.74
N ASP A 240 -14.82 -22.62 -20.61
CA ASP A 240 -15.08 -23.19 -19.27
C ASP A 240 -14.01 -24.19 -18.79
N THR A 241 -12.82 -24.10 -19.33
CA THR A 241 -11.70 -24.95 -19.01
C THR A 241 -10.55 -24.09 -18.46
N ALA A 242 -9.99 -24.51 -17.34
CA ALA A 242 -8.82 -23.85 -16.77
C ALA A 242 -7.54 -24.29 -17.46
N ILE A 243 -6.78 -23.36 -17.98
CA ILE A 243 -5.49 -23.62 -18.65
C ILE A 243 -4.36 -23.02 -17.80
N LYS A 244 -3.41 -23.86 -17.42
CA LYS A 244 -2.22 -23.41 -16.69
C LYS A 244 -1.29 -22.65 -17.63
N LYS A 245 -1.04 -21.36 -17.34
CA LYS A 245 -0.07 -20.53 -18.06
C LYS A 245 1.07 -20.13 -17.13
N ASN A 246 2.29 -20.47 -17.50
CA ASN A 246 3.49 -19.99 -16.80
C ASN A 246 3.68 -18.51 -17.10
N ILE A 247 4.05 -17.75 -16.06
CA ILE A 247 4.22 -16.30 -16.15
C ILE A 247 5.56 -15.88 -15.53
N GLN A 248 6.10 -14.77 -16.00
CA GLN A 248 7.16 -14.06 -15.30
C GLN A 248 6.55 -12.91 -14.52
N ILE A 249 6.75 -12.92 -13.22
CA ILE A 249 6.24 -11.88 -12.32
C ILE A 249 7.29 -10.79 -12.11
N GLY A 250 6.83 -9.56 -11.87
CA GLY A 250 7.67 -8.40 -11.62
C GLY A 250 7.30 -7.68 -10.32
N LYS A 251 6.98 -6.39 -10.42
CA LYS A 251 6.65 -5.53 -9.28
C LYS A 251 5.33 -5.92 -8.63
N ARG A 252 5.20 -5.64 -7.35
CA ARG A 252 3.97 -5.85 -6.57
C ARG A 252 3.52 -4.52 -5.97
N ASN A 253 2.27 -4.14 -6.22
CA ASN A 253 1.66 -2.95 -5.65
C ASN A 253 0.15 -3.18 -5.46
N PHE A 254 -0.40 -2.70 -4.36
CA PHE A 254 -1.85 -2.70 -4.08
C PHE A 254 -2.55 -4.06 -4.26
N GLY A 255 -1.92 -5.16 -3.79
CA GLY A 255 -2.49 -6.50 -3.93
C GLY A 255 -2.48 -7.05 -5.35
N LYS A 256 -1.77 -6.39 -6.28
CA LYS A 256 -1.54 -6.85 -7.66
C LYS A 256 -0.07 -7.16 -7.89
N VAL A 257 0.16 -8.12 -8.78
CA VAL A 257 1.49 -8.49 -9.30
C VAL A 257 1.56 -8.13 -10.76
N SER A 258 2.62 -7.44 -11.17
CA SER A 258 2.87 -7.20 -12.59
C SER A 258 3.37 -8.47 -13.27
N VAL A 259 2.89 -8.69 -14.50
CA VAL A 259 3.29 -9.80 -15.35
C VAL A 259 4.16 -9.26 -16.48
N LEU A 260 5.40 -9.74 -16.53
CA LEU A 260 6.38 -9.33 -17.55
C LEU A 260 6.21 -10.12 -18.85
N SER A 261 5.78 -11.38 -18.73
CA SER A 261 5.49 -12.26 -19.88
C SER A 261 4.54 -13.39 -19.50
N GLY A 262 3.82 -13.94 -20.48
CA GLY A 262 2.91 -15.09 -20.33
C GLY A 262 1.42 -14.75 -20.27
N LEU A 263 1.05 -13.46 -20.17
CA LEU A 263 -0.33 -12.99 -20.24
C LEU A 263 -0.45 -11.74 -21.13
N ASN A 264 -1.61 -11.58 -21.71
CA ASN A 264 -2.02 -10.40 -22.47
C ASN A 264 -3.11 -9.64 -21.74
N GLU A 265 -3.26 -8.35 -22.06
CA GLU A 265 -4.41 -7.57 -21.64
C GLU A 265 -5.71 -8.18 -22.21
N GLY A 266 -6.72 -8.33 -21.36
CA GLY A 266 -7.99 -8.98 -21.71
C GLY A 266 -8.06 -10.48 -21.43
N ASP A 267 -6.96 -11.16 -21.15
CA ASP A 267 -6.99 -12.55 -20.69
C ASP A 267 -7.87 -12.67 -19.43
N ILE A 268 -8.61 -13.78 -19.30
CA ILE A 268 -9.41 -14.05 -18.10
C ILE A 268 -8.64 -14.97 -17.18
N VAL A 269 -8.37 -14.54 -15.95
CA VAL A 269 -7.63 -15.32 -14.95
C VAL A 269 -8.50 -15.70 -13.75
N ILE A 270 -8.27 -16.86 -13.19
CA ILE A 270 -8.94 -17.33 -11.98
C ILE A 270 -8.29 -16.66 -10.76
N THR A 271 -9.10 -15.95 -9.97
CA THR A 271 -8.65 -15.20 -8.80
C THR A 271 -9.03 -15.87 -7.48
N GLU A 272 -10.15 -16.62 -7.47
CA GLU A 272 -10.55 -17.40 -6.31
C GLU A 272 -10.88 -18.84 -6.68
N GLY A 273 -10.66 -19.77 -5.74
CA GLY A 273 -10.83 -21.19 -5.99
C GLY A 273 -9.65 -21.86 -6.69
N VAL A 274 -8.54 -21.15 -6.89
CA VAL A 274 -7.31 -21.63 -7.56
C VAL A 274 -6.83 -22.97 -7.03
N SER A 275 -6.87 -23.20 -5.71
CA SER A 275 -6.44 -24.44 -5.07
C SER A 275 -7.27 -25.69 -5.45
N LYS A 276 -8.47 -25.49 -5.96
CA LYS A 276 -9.41 -26.57 -6.38
C LYS A 276 -9.25 -26.90 -7.86
N VAL A 277 -8.52 -26.09 -8.60
CA VAL A 277 -8.38 -26.18 -10.05
C VAL A 277 -7.13 -26.99 -10.42
N ARG A 278 -7.23 -27.72 -11.53
CA ARG A 278 -6.10 -28.41 -12.16
C ARG A 278 -6.03 -28.01 -13.63
N ASP A 279 -4.85 -28.15 -14.21
CA ASP A 279 -4.70 -27.88 -15.64
C ASP A 279 -5.64 -28.72 -16.48
N LYS A 280 -6.26 -28.10 -17.48
CA LYS A 280 -7.26 -28.68 -18.40
C LYS A 280 -8.52 -29.21 -17.69
N ALA A 281 -8.80 -28.78 -16.47
CA ALA A 281 -10.01 -29.16 -15.75
C ALA A 281 -11.18 -28.25 -16.13
N LYS A 282 -12.38 -28.83 -16.25
CA LYS A 282 -13.62 -28.06 -16.36
C LYS A 282 -13.91 -27.31 -15.07
N ILE A 283 -14.32 -26.08 -15.18
CA ILE A 283 -14.66 -25.17 -14.09
C ILE A 283 -16.06 -24.61 -14.26
N LYS A 284 -16.60 -24.04 -13.22
CA LYS A 284 -17.85 -23.26 -13.26
C LYS A 284 -17.56 -21.85 -12.75
N ILE A 285 -17.70 -20.85 -13.60
CA ILE A 285 -17.55 -19.46 -13.19
C ILE A 285 -18.75 -19.08 -12.31
N ILE A 286 -18.46 -18.53 -11.14
CA ILE A 286 -19.44 -18.00 -10.19
C ILE A 286 -19.22 -16.50 -10.02
N ALA A 287 -20.31 -15.74 -9.84
CA ALA A 287 -20.19 -14.32 -9.56
C ALA A 287 -19.54 -14.09 -8.19
N PRO A 288 -18.72 -13.06 -8.04
CA PRO A 288 -18.22 -12.64 -6.74
C PRO A 288 -19.41 -12.28 -5.82
N LYS A 289 -19.30 -12.67 -4.55
CA LYS A 289 -20.32 -12.34 -3.53
C LYS A 289 -20.21 -10.90 -3.10
#